data_41a8cfaec88b461a2d1fe62dabbc577a
#
_entry.id   41a8cfaec88b461a2d1fe62dabbc577a
#
_cell.length_a   1.000
_cell.length_b   1.000
_cell.length_c   1.000
_cell.angle_alpha   90.00
_cell.angle_beta   90.00
_cell.angle_gamma   90.00
#
_symmetry.space_group_name_H-M   'P 1'
#
loop_
_entity.id
_entity.type
_entity.pdbx_description
1 polymer ?
#
loop_
_entity_poly.entity_id
_entity_poly.type
_entity_poly.pdbx_seq_one_letter_code
_entity_poly.pdbx_strand_id
1 'polypeptide(L)'
;MSSQQSSAFQAKPLLTGLVIGESPRWHEERLWFANWGTGEIVAVDPEGNAEVVGEGPPGLGWSIDWLADGRLLVTGQGIMRRDPDGSLVRHADLSGLGVDDFNEIVVDGRGNIYINGGCDFEPGEGRPPGIIALVTPDGSVRRVADGIAFPNGMAVTPANSTLIIAESFAGQLTAFDIADDGGLWNRRVWADGVGPDGICMDAEGAIWTGVGQFGDHLVGRVREGGEVLERVQLDMPCFACMLGGEDGRTLFMLAADWRISDSPADNIARLTGGPRTGRLLTAPAPVPGVGWP
;
A
#
# COMPACT_ATOMS: atom_id res chain seq x y z
N MET A 1 -14.83 -7.30 -35.64
CA MET A 1 -14.01 -7.37 -34.42
C MET A 1 -14.89 -6.86 -33.30
N SER A 2 -15.49 -7.77 -32.52
CA SER A 2 -16.37 -7.37 -31.42
C SER A 2 -15.52 -6.87 -30.27
N SER A 3 -15.67 -5.61 -29.92
CA SER A 3 -15.19 -5.08 -28.65
C SER A 3 -15.92 -5.82 -27.52
N GLN A 4 -15.24 -6.77 -26.87
CA GLN A 4 -15.67 -7.24 -25.56
C GLN A 4 -15.63 -6.01 -24.64
N GLN A 5 -16.79 -5.47 -24.32
CA GLN A 5 -16.97 -4.57 -23.19
C GLN A 5 -16.61 -5.39 -21.95
N SER A 6 -15.44 -5.14 -21.37
CA SER A 6 -15.11 -5.57 -20.02
C SER A 6 -16.25 -5.13 -19.12
N SER A 7 -16.92 -6.06 -18.46
CA SER A 7 -17.97 -5.72 -17.47
C SER A 7 -17.26 -5.00 -16.32
N ALA A 8 -17.44 -3.70 -16.23
CA ALA A 8 -16.91 -2.95 -15.10
C ALA A 8 -17.59 -3.45 -13.81
N PHE A 9 -16.80 -3.95 -12.87
CA PHE A 9 -17.31 -4.31 -11.56
C PHE A 9 -17.76 -3.04 -10.83
N GLN A 10 -18.93 -3.11 -10.20
CA GLN A 10 -19.46 -1.96 -9.46
C GLN A 10 -19.00 -2.00 -8.01
N ALA A 11 -18.28 -0.98 -7.57
CA ALA A 11 -17.88 -0.81 -6.19
C ALA A 11 -19.09 -0.48 -5.29
N LYS A 12 -19.07 -1.02 -4.06
CA LYS A 12 -20.10 -0.76 -3.04
C LYS A 12 -19.43 -0.26 -1.76
N PRO A 13 -19.99 0.75 -1.08
CA PRO A 13 -19.47 1.19 0.20
C PRO A 13 -19.69 0.12 1.27
N LEU A 14 -18.63 -0.21 2.02
CA LEU A 14 -18.66 -1.06 3.21
C LEU A 14 -18.57 -0.20 4.48
N LEU A 15 -17.68 0.81 4.51
CA LEU A 15 -17.51 1.73 5.63
C LEU A 15 -17.35 3.15 5.11
N THR A 16 -17.83 4.13 5.87
CA THR A 16 -17.72 5.57 5.57
C THR A 16 -17.26 6.33 6.81
N GLY A 17 -16.87 7.60 6.64
CA GLY A 17 -16.48 8.44 7.76
C GLY A 17 -14.99 8.32 8.14
N LEU A 18 -14.17 7.81 7.24
CA LEU A 18 -12.71 7.83 7.35
C LEU A 18 -12.15 9.21 6.96
N VAL A 19 -10.94 9.51 7.38
CA VAL A 19 -10.17 10.66 6.85
C VAL A 19 -9.47 10.20 5.57
N ILE A 20 -8.42 9.43 5.67
CA ILE A 20 -7.75 8.74 4.55
C ILE A 20 -7.38 7.34 5.04
N GLY A 21 -7.99 6.32 4.44
CA GLY A 21 -7.58 4.94 4.71
C GLY A 21 -6.36 4.57 3.87
N GLU A 22 -5.37 3.89 4.47
CA GLU A 22 -4.14 3.47 3.83
C GLU A 22 -3.59 2.15 4.39
N SER A 23 -2.63 1.55 3.68
CA SER A 23 -1.95 0.33 4.11
C SER A 23 -2.92 -0.80 4.49
N PRO A 24 -3.87 -1.18 3.60
CA PRO A 24 -4.81 -2.25 3.90
C PRO A 24 -4.12 -3.61 3.93
N ARG A 25 -4.51 -4.44 4.89
CA ARG A 25 -4.01 -5.82 5.07
C ARG A 25 -5.18 -6.74 5.41
N TRP A 26 -5.27 -7.89 4.75
CA TRP A 26 -6.21 -8.92 5.14
C TRP A 26 -5.56 -9.82 6.19
N HIS A 27 -6.00 -9.71 7.43
CA HIS A 27 -5.42 -10.41 8.57
C HIS A 27 -6.51 -10.88 9.52
N GLU A 28 -6.45 -12.15 9.98
CA GLU A 28 -7.43 -12.75 10.91
C GLU A 28 -8.89 -12.52 10.48
N GLU A 29 -9.19 -12.82 9.21
CA GLU A 29 -10.54 -12.71 8.61
C GLU A 29 -11.15 -11.30 8.63
N ARG A 30 -10.31 -10.27 8.81
CA ARG A 30 -10.70 -8.85 8.78
C ARG A 30 -9.75 -8.04 7.89
N LEU A 31 -10.27 -6.95 7.35
CA LEU A 31 -9.42 -5.93 6.74
C LEU A 31 -8.92 -4.99 7.82
N TRP A 32 -7.60 -4.89 7.95
CA TRP A 32 -6.94 -3.92 8.82
C TRP A 32 -6.36 -2.81 7.96
N PHE A 33 -6.41 -1.57 8.44
CA PHE A 33 -5.83 -0.45 7.72
C PHE A 33 -5.48 0.71 8.66
N ALA A 34 -4.61 1.59 8.19
CA ALA A 34 -4.27 2.87 8.82
C ALA A 34 -5.33 3.92 8.44
N ASN A 35 -5.95 4.59 9.41
CA ASN A 35 -6.79 5.76 9.14
C ASN A 35 -5.95 7.01 9.42
N TRP A 36 -5.26 7.48 8.39
CA TRP A 36 -4.40 8.65 8.48
C TRP A 36 -5.20 9.89 8.88
N GLY A 37 -4.57 10.81 9.60
CA GLY A 37 -5.20 12.01 10.13
C GLY A 37 -5.85 11.82 11.49
N THR A 38 -6.36 10.60 11.81
CA THR A 38 -6.82 10.27 13.17
C THR A 38 -5.78 9.51 13.97
N GLY A 39 -4.84 8.83 13.29
CA GLY A 39 -3.88 7.93 13.92
C GLY A 39 -4.46 6.58 14.32
N GLU A 40 -5.68 6.26 13.91
CA GLU A 40 -6.35 5.01 14.26
C GLU A 40 -5.88 3.85 13.37
N ILE A 41 -5.63 2.68 13.96
CA ILE A 41 -5.58 1.40 13.26
C ILE A 41 -6.96 0.78 13.38
N VAL A 42 -7.59 0.53 12.24
CA VAL A 42 -8.98 0.05 12.17
C VAL A 42 -9.01 -1.36 11.61
N ALA A 43 -9.80 -2.26 12.21
CA ALA A 43 -10.13 -3.57 11.68
C ALA A 43 -11.61 -3.63 11.33
N VAL A 44 -11.95 -4.16 10.15
CA VAL A 44 -13.32 -4.24 9.64
C VAL A 44 -13.60 -5.66 9.18
N ASP A 45 -14.73 -6.24 9.63
CA ASP A 45 -15.17 -7.53 9.15
C ASP A 45 -15.90 -7.42 7.78
N PRO A 46 -16.20 -8.56 7.10
CA PRO A 46 -16.90 -8.53 5.82
C PRO A 46 -18.30 -7.91 5.85
N GLU A 47 -18.93 -7.85 7.01
CA GLU A 47 -20.25 -7.24 7.25
C GLU A 47 -20.18 -5.72 7.44
N GLY A 48 -18.97 -5.15 7.59
CA GLY A 48 -18.74 -3.71 7.78
C GLY A 48 -18.72 -3.27 9.25
N ASN A 49 -18.65 -4.19 10.21
CA ASN A 49 -18.44 -3.83 11.60
C ASN A 49 -16.99 -3.43 11.82
N ALA A 50 -16.77 -2.18 12.20
CA ALA A 50 -15.46 -1.59 12.37
C ALA A 50 -15.09 -1.44 13.85
N GLU A 51 -13.83 -1.70 14.16
CA GLU A 51 -13.24 -1.56 15.49
C GLU A 51 -11.91 -0.81 15.40
N VAL A 52 -11.68 0.16 16.30
CA VAL A 52 -10.34 0.75 16.47
C VAL A 52 -9.53 -0.20 17.35
N VAL A 53 -8.56 -0.85 16.75
CA VAL A 53 -7.76 -1.93 17.39
C VAL A 53 -6.39 -1.44 17.86
N GLY A 54 -6.06 -0.19 17.56
CA GLY A 54 -4.80 0.41 17.97
C GLY A 54 -4.61 1.82 17.48
N GLU A 55 -3.46 2.39 17.86
CA GLU A 55 -3.03 3.71 17.45
C GLU A 55 -1.68 3.61 16.75
N GLY A 56 -1.53 4.38 15.67
CA GLY A 56 -0.29 4.64 14.96
C GLY A 56 0.21 6.07 15.20
N PRO A 57 1.23 6.52 14.48
CA PRO A 57 1.71 7.89 14.57
C PRO A 57 0.63 8.90 14.18
N PRO A 58 0.68 10.11 14.72
CA PRO A 58 -0.17 11.20 14.22
C PRO A 58 0.28 11.60 12.80
N GLY A 59 -0.67 12.01 11.95
CA GLY A 59 -0.38 12.50 10.61
C GLY A 59 -0.58 11.48 9.51
N LEU A 60 0.17 11.64 8.44
CA LEU A 60 0.12 10.81 7.23
C LEU A 60 1.46 10.08 7.01
N GLY A 61 1.47 9.14 6.08
CA GLY A 61 2.70 8.48 5.64
C GLY A 61 3.19 7.44 6.65
N TRP A 62 2.31 6.53 7.08
CA TRP A 62 2.66 5.37 7.89
C TRP A 62 1.82 4.16 7.52
N SER A 63 2.35 2.99 7.78
CA SER A 63 1.78 1.71 7.35
C SER A 63 1.85 0.67 8.44
N ILE A 64 1.14 -0.43 8.23
CA ILE A 64 1.09 -1.58 9.12
C ILE A 64 1.44 -2.87 8.38
N ASP A 65 2.04 -3.81 9.11
CA ASP A 65 2.19 -5.21 8.69
C ASP A 65 2.49 -6.09 9.92
N TRP A 66 2.66 -7.39 9.75
CA TRP A 66 2.90 -8.32 10.85
C TRP A 66 4.17 -9.11 10.67
N LEU A 67 4.85 -9.33 11.78
CA LEU A 67 5.87 -10.36 11.87
C LEU A 67 5.22 -11.76 11.82
N ALA A 68 6.00 -12.77 11.44
CA ALA A 68 5.54 -14.16 11.40
C ALA A 68 5.02 -14.71 12.75
N ASP A 69 5.39 -14.07 13.85
CA ASP A 69 4.92 -14.41 15.20
C ASP A 69 3.63 -13.67 15.61
N GLY A 70 3.01 -12.94 14.69
CA GLY A 70 1.75 -12.22 14.88
C GLY A 70 1.88 -10.84 15.54
N ARG A 71 3.11 -10.35 15.79
CA ARG A 71 3.29 -9.00 16.34
C ARG A 71 3.15 -7.94 15.24
N LEU A 72 2.32 -6.94 15.52
CA LEU A 72 2.06 -5.82 14.61
C LEU A 72 3.29 -4.92 14.49
N LEU A 73 3.62 -4.56 13.28
CA LEU A 73 4.58 -3.51 12.91
C LEU A 73 3.82 -2.24 12.49
N VAL A 74 4.36 -1.09 12.85
CA VAL A 74 3.86 0.23 12.46
C VAL A 74 5.04 1.08 12.01
N THR A 75 4.94 1.68 10.82
CA THR A 75 5.97 2.59 10.30
C THR A 75 5.73 4.05 10.68
N GLY A 76 6.58 4.95 10.23
CA GLY A 76 6.56 6.38 10.47
C GLY A 76 7.98 6.92 10.54
N GLN A 77 8.42 7.44 11.69
CA GLN A 77 9.82 7.83 11.92
C GLN A 77 10.78 6.63 12.11
N GLY A 78 10.37 5.44 11.69
CA GLY A 78 11.09 4.18 11.82
C GLY A 78 10.11 3.01 11.79
N ILE A 79 10.50 1.86 12.31
CA ILE A 79 9.64 0.70 12.50
C ILE A 79 9.44 0.47 13.99
N MET A 80 8.19 0.57 14.44
CA MET A 80 7.77 0.20 15.78
C MET A 80 7.09 -1.17 15.75
N ARG A 81 7.24 -1.94 16.82
CA ARG A 81 6.58 -3.23 17.01
C ARG A 81 5.72 -3.16 18.26
N ARG A 82 4.50 -3.67 18.16
CA ARG A 82 3.63 -3.86 19.32
C ARG A 82 3.94 -5.20 19.97
N ASP A 83 4.37 -5.18 21.21
CA ASP A 83 4.58 -6.39 22.01
C ASP A 83 3.27 -6.86 22.68
N PRO A 84 3.19 -8.12 23.18
CA PRO A 84 1.95 -8.70 23.73
C PRO A 84 1.36 -7.95 24.93
N ASP A 85 2.16 -7.14 25.63
CA ASP A 85 1.70 -6.27 26.73
C ASP A 85 1.10 -4.94 26.23
N GLY A 86 1.03 -4.75 24.89
CA GLY A 86 0.54 -3.54 24.24
C GLY A 86 1.57 -2.43 24.07
N SER A 87 2.78 -2.59 24.62
CA SER A 87 3.84 -1.60 24.46
C SER A 87 4.33 -1.51 23.01
N LEU A 88 4.66 -0.28 22.56
CA LEU A 88 5.31 -0.03 21.29
C LEU A 88 6.82 0.13 21.53
N VAL A 89 7.61 -0.75 20.93
CA VAL A 89 9.05 -0.72 21.00
C VAL A 89 9.67 -0.56 19.62
N ARG A 90 10.82 0.10 19.53
CA ARG A 90 11.56 0.19 18.26
C ARG A 90 11.97 -1.21 17.82
N HIS A 91 11.60 -1.59 16.61
CA HIS A 91 11.92 -2.90 16.03
C HIS A 91 13.31 -2.91 15.40
N ALA A 92 13.66 -1.86 14.67
CA ALA A 92 14.96 -1.71 14.02
C ALA A 92 15.42 -0.25 14.04
N ASP A 93 16.75 -0.03 14.00
CA ASP A 93 17.34 1.29 13.87
C ASP A 93 17.59 1.62 12.40
N LEU A 94 16.81 2.55 11.85
CA LEU A 94 16.87 3.00 10.46
C LEU A 94 17.66 4.31 10.29
N SER A 95 18.20 4.89 11.34
CA SER A 95 18.83 6.23 11.33
C SER A 95 20.00 6.38 10.35
N GLY A 96 20.67 5.27 10.01
CA GLY A 96 21.79 5.26 9.07
C GLY A 96 21.40 5.29 7.58
N LEU A 97 20.12 5.29 7.23
CA LEU A 97 19.66 5.14 5.85
C LEU A 97 19.62 6.47 5.07
N GLY A 98 19.69 7.62 5.77
CA GLY A 98 19.71 8.95 5.15
C GLY A 98 18.33 9.46 4.71
N VAL A 99 17.26 8.90 5.28
CA VAL A 99 15.88 9.37 5.21
C VAL A 99 15.30 9.36 6.62
N ASP A 100 14.39 10.27 6.92
CA ASP A 100 13.85 10.48 8.25
C ASP A 100 12.41 9.98 8.41
N ASP A 101 11.75 9.66 7.28
CA ASP A 101 10.37 9.20 7.18
C ASP A 101 10.28 7.92 6.36
N PHE A 102 9.45 7.01 6.81
CA PHE A 102 9.21 5.71 6.17
C PHE A 102 7.70 5.51 5.99
N ASN A 103 7.31 5.22 4.76
CA ASN A 103 5.92 5.11 4.36
C ASN A 103 5.47 3.64 4.37
N GLU A 104 5.59 2.95 3.25
CA GLU A 104 5.06 1.60 3.06
C GLU A 104 6.01 0.51 3.55
N ILE A 105 5.41 -0.60 3.98
CA ILE A 105 6.11 -1.78 4.51
C ILE A 105 5.51 -3.06 3.88
N VAL A 106 6.33 -4.07 3.69
CA VAL A 106 5.89 -5.45 3.42
C VAL A 106 6.81 -6.44 4.12
N VAL A 107 6.22 -7.41 4.82
CA VAL A 107 6.95 -8.53 5.43
C VAL A 107 6.78 -9.75 4.53
N ASP A 108 7.87 -10.28 3.99
CA ASP A 108 7.83 -11.45 3.12
C ASP A 108 7.73 -12.78 3.89
N GLY A 109 7.48 -13.88 3.18
CA GLY A 109 7.34 -15.20 3.77
C GLY A 109 8.62 -15.77 4.42
N ARG A 110 9.77 -15.09 4.27
CA ARG A 110 11.03 -15.42 4.95
C ARG A 110 11.23 -14.59 6.20
N GLY A 111 10.32 -13.63 6.47
CA GLY A 111 10.42 -12.67 7.58
C GLY A 111 11.33 -11.48 7.30
N ASN A 112 11.71 -11.26 6.04
CA ASN A 112 12.37 -10.03 5.65
C ASN A 112 11.34 -8.89 5.62
N ILE A 113 11.72 -7.74 6.13
CA ILE A 113 10.90 -6.52 6.10
C ILE A 113 11.49 -5.60 5.04
N TYR A 114 10.74 -5.34 3.98
CA TYR A 114 11.04 -4.25 3.05
C TYR A 114 10.24 -3.03 3.47
N ILE A 115 10.92 -1.92 3.62
CA ILE A 115 10.32 -0.64 3.99
C ILE A 115 10.84 0.42 3.04
N ASN A 116 9.96 1.30 2.58
CA ASN A 116 10.35 2.41 1.75
C ASN A 116 10.21 3.76 2.46
N GLY A 117 10.92 4.75 1.96
CA GLY A 117 10.90 6.10 2.53
C GLY A 117 11.56 7.11 1.61
N GLY A 118 11.62 8.37 2.08
CA GLY A 118 12.05 9.50 1.27
C GLY A 118 10.94 9.96 0.32
N CYS A 119 9.67 9.87 0.77
CA CYS A 119 8.50 10.34 0.04
C CYS A 119 8.32 11.83 0.29
N ASP A 120 8.56 12.67 -0.71
CA ASP A 120 8.29 14.08 -0.60
C ASP A 120 7.17 14.48 -1.55
N PHE A 121 6.07 15.02 -0.99
CA PHE A 121 4.91 15.48 -1.74
C PHE A 121 5.20 16.70 -2.64
N GLU A 122 6.30 17.41 -2.39
CA GLU A 122 6.73 18.52 -3.24
C GLU A 122 7.99 18.12 -4.01
N PRO A 123 7.88 17.57 -5.23
CA PRO A 123 9.03 17.27 -6.05
C PRO A 123 9.76 18.58 -6.38
N GLY A 124 10.94 18.76 -5.81
CA GLY A 124 11.81 19.92 -6.02
C GLY A 124 13.17 19.51 -6.58
N GLU A 125 13.83 20.41 -7.33
CA GLU A 125 15.20 20.19 -7.75
C GLU A 125 16.11 19.99 -6.54
N GLY A 126 16.86 18.87 -6.52
CA GLY A 126 17.86 18.58 -5.49
C GLY A 126 17.40 17.70 -4.31
N ARG A 127 16.19 17.20 -4.31
CA ARG A 127 15.75 16.22 -3.31
C ARG A 127 16.22 14.81 -3.71
N PRO A 128 16.73 14.01 -2.76
CA PRO A 128 17.10 12.64 -3.06
C PRO A 128 15.87 11.83 -3.41
N PRO A 129 15.93 10.95 -4.41
CA PRO A 129 14.85 10.01 -4.68
C PRO A 129 14.65 9.06 -3.51
N GLY A 130 13.46 8.48 -3.42
CA GLY A 130 13.13 7.51 -2.38
C GLY A 130 13.98 6.24 -2.45
N ILE A 131 13.95 5.49 -1.35
CA ILE A 131 14.74 4.28 -1.14
C ILE A 131 13.85 3.09 -0.79
N ILE A 132 14.40 1.88 -0.93
CA ILE A 132 13.92 0.68 -0.27
C ILE A 132 15.01 0.19 0.68
N ALA A 133 14.66 -0.04 1.94
CA ALA A 133 15.52 -0.67 2.92
C ALA A 133 15.01 -2.08 3.27
N LEU A 134 15.93 -2.93 3.68
CA LEU A 134 15.68 -4.27 4.16
C LEU A 134 16.06 -4.36 5.63
N VAL A 135 15.17 -4.93 6.43
CA VAL A 135 15.47 -5.42 7.78
C VAL A 135 15.32 -6.93 7.74
N THR A 136 16.40 -7.65 7.99
CA THR A 136 16.40 -9.12 8.01
C THR A 136 15.96 -9.65 9.39
N PRO A 137 15.54 -10.93 9.50
CA PRO A 137 15.08 -11.49 10.78
C PRO A 137 16.11 -11.43 11.93
N ASP A 138 17.40 -11.34 11.62
CA ASP A 138 18.46 -11.14 12.61
C ASP A 138 18.63 -9.68 13.06
N GLY A 139 17.81 -8.77 12.51
CA GLY A 139 17.83 -7.33 12.81
C GLY A 139 18.85 -6.51 12.03
N SER A 140 19.53 -7.11 11.03
CA SER A 140 20.44 -6.36 10.15
C SER A 140 19.64 -5.41 9.25
N VAL A 141 20.13 -4.16 9.12
CA VAL A 141 19.47 -3.11 8.34
C VAL A 141 20.39 -2.66 7.21
N ARG A 142 19.87 -2.58 5.98
CA ARG A 142 20.60 -2.03 4.86
C ARG A 142 19.68 -1.45 3.78
N ARG A 143 20.13 -0.44 3.06
CA ARG A 143 19.50 0.01 1.83
C ARG A 143 19.69 -1.06 0.75
N VAL A 144 18.63 -1.41 0.04
CA VAL A 144 18.64 -2.44 -1.03
C VAL A 144 18.24 -1.89 -2.40
N ALA A 145 17.61 -0.71 -2.44
CA ALA A 145 17.39 0.06 -3.67
C ALA A 145 17.32 1.55 -3.37
N ASP A 146 17.58 2.36 -4.40
CA ASP A 146 17.44 3.81 -4.40
C ASP A 146 16.90 4.30 -5.75
N GLY A 147 16.72 5.61 -5.90
CA GLY A 147 16.22 6.16 -7.15
C GLY A 147 14.75 5.84 -7.42
N ILE A 148 13.93 5.66 -6.38
CA ILE A 148 12.51 5.37 -6.51
C ILE A 148 11.72 6.69 -6.54
N ALA A 149 10.92 6.87 -7.58
CA ALA A 149 10.16 8.11 -7.81
C ALA A 149 8.86 8.13 -6.99
N PHE A 150 8.93 8.59 -5.75
CA PHE A 150 7.86 8.56 -4.76
C PHE A 150 7.41 7.11 -4.48
N PRO A 151 8.23 6.35 -3.69
CA PRO A 151 7.93 4.96 -3.35
C PRO A 151 6.63 4.84 -2.57
N ASN A 152 5.79 3.89 -2.99
CA ASN A 152 4.49 3.64 -2.39
C ASN A 152 4.27 2.14 -2.22
N GLY A 153 3.05 1.61 -2.40
CA GLY A 153 2.70 0.23 -2.16
C GLY A 153 3.71 -0.78 -2.71
N MET A 154 3.97 -1.82 -1.95
CA MET A 154 4.86 -2.92 -2.32
C MET A 154 4.12 -4.25 -2.24
N ALA A 155 4.45 -5.17 -3.12
CA ALA A 155 4.00 -6.57 -3.06
C ALA A 155 5.16 -7.52 -3.35
N VAL A 156 5.21 -8.63 -2.61
CA VAL A 156 6.19 -9.70 -2.83
C VAL A 156 5.46 -10.95 -3.32
N THR A 157 6.01 -11.60 -4.34
CA THR A 157 5.43 -12.83 -4.89
C THR A 157 5.40 -13.96 -3.86
N PRO A 158 4.46 -14.93 -3.96
CA PRO A 158 4.36 -16.05 -3.01
C PRO A 158 5.65 -16.89 -2.90
N ALA A 159 6.45 -16.92 -3.99
CA ALA A 159 7.73 -17.59 -4.00
C ALA A 159 8.87 -16.81 -3.33
N ASN A 160 8.61 -15.59 -2.84
CA ASN A 160 9.60 -14.64 -2.32
C ASN A 160 10.76 -14.40 -3.31
N SER A 161 10.46 -14.35 -4.59
CA SER A 161 11.44 -14.19 -5.67
C SER A 161 11.43 -12.82 -6.32
N THR A 162 10.33 -12.07 -6.20
CA THR A 162 10.17 -10.77 -6.84
C THR A 162 9.45 -9.81 -5.90
N LEU A 163 9.99 -8.60 -5.77
CA LEU A 163 9.32 -7.46 -5.14
C LEU A 163 8.85 -6.51 -6.25
N ILE A 164 7.58 -6.11 -6.19
CA ILE A 164 6.99 -5.09 -7.07
C ILE A 164 6.68 -3.87 -6.20
N ILE A 165 7.03 -2.68 -6.68
CA ILE A 165 6.79 -1.42 -5.99
C ILE A 165 6.09 -0.41 -6.90
N ALA A 166 5.17 0.36 -6.34
CA ALA A 166 4.58 1.52 -6.96
C ALA A 166 5.56 2.70 -6.94
N GLU A 167 5.84 3.28 -8.09
CA GLU A 167 6.54 4.56 -8.24
C GLU A 167 5.51 5.61 -8.69
N SER A 168 4.83 6.24 -7.71
CA SER A 168 3.64 7.06 -7.98
C SER A 168 3.95 8.25 -8.90
N PHE A 169 5.12 8.92 -8.74
CA PHE A 169 5.49 10.05 -9.59
C PHE A 169 6.05 9.63 -10.95
N ALA A 170 6.49 8.40 -11.11
CA ALA A 170 6.88 7.87 -12.42
C ALA A 170 5.69 7.29 -13.20
N GLY A 171 4.53 7.10 -12.55
CA GLY A 171 3.37 6.48 -13.17
C GLY A 171 3.62 5.04 -13.59
N GLN A 172 4.39 4.28 -12.79
CA GLN A 172 4.81 2.93 -13.14
C GLN A 172 4.85 1.99 -11.92
N LEU A 173 4.81 0.70 -12.22
CA LEU A 173 5.21 -0.37 -11.31
C LEU A 173 6.61 -0.84 -11.70
N THR A 174 7.48 -0.99 -10.70
CA THR A 174 8.86 -1.45 -10.89
C THR A 174 9.06 -2.77 -10.16
N ALA A 175 9.70 -3.74 -10.80
CA ALA A 175 10.03 -5.03 -10.22
C ALA A 175 11.52 -5.16 -9.95
N PHE A 176 11.83 -5.91 -8.88
CA PHE A 176 13.16 -6.35 -8.51
C PHE A 176 13.13 -7.86 -8.27
N ASP A 177 14.19 -8.55 -8.66
CA ASP A 177 14.42 -9.91 -8.21
C ASP A 177 14.99 -9.89 -6.78
N ILE A 178 14.55 -10.83 -5.94
CA ILE A 178 14.99 -10.97 -4.55
C ILE A 178 16.07 -12.04 -4.46
N ALA A 179 17.24 -11.68 -4.01
CA ALA A 179 18.34 -12.61 -3.74
C ALA A 179 18.10 -13.44 -2.46
N ASP A 180 18.89 -14.48 -2.24
CA ASP A 180 18.77 -15.35 -1.06
C ASP A 180 18.98 -14.60 0.27
N ASP A 181 19.78 -13.52 0.25
CA ASP A 181 20.03 -12.66 1.40
C ASP A 181 19.01 -11.52 1.54
N GLY A 182 17.93 -11.51 0.73
CA GLY A 182 16.90 -10.49 0.67
C GLY A 182 17.29 -9.22 -0.12
N GLY A 183 18.51 -9.17 -0.68
CA GLY A 183 18.94 -8.05 -1.51
C GLY A 183 18.13 -7.95 -2.80
N LEU A 184 17.96 -6.73 -3.31
CA LEU A 184 17.21 -6.46 -4.54
C LEU A 184 18.17 -6.22 -5.71
N TRP A 185 17.86 -6.85 -6.85
CA TRP A 185 18.65 -6.70 -8.08
C TRP A 185 17.75 -6.77 -9.32
N ASN A 186 18.30 -6.63 -10.53
CA ASN A 186 17.58 -6.73 -11.79
C ASN A 186 16.34 -5.81 -11.85
N ARG A 187 16.52 -4.53 -11.46
CA ARG A 187 15.46 -3.52 -11.56
C ARG A 187 14.94 -3.43 -12.99
N ARG A 188 13.60 -3.50 -13.15
CA ARG A 188 12.92 -3.40 -14.44
C ARG A 188 11.55 -2.77 -14.28
N VAL A 189 11.09 -2.07 -15.32
CA VAL A 189 9.69 -1.63 -15.38
C VAL A 189 8.81 -2.88 -15.51
N TRP A 190 7.87 -3.04 -14.58
CA TRP A 190 6.89 -4.11 -14.58
C TRP A 190 5.63 -3.71 -15.38
N ALA A 191 5.15 -2.48 -15.21
CA ALA A 191 4.11 -1.83 -16.01
C ALA A 191 4.30 -0.32 -15.97
N ASP A 192 4.02 0.37 -17.07
CA ASP A 192 4.00 1.83 -17.17
C ASP A 192 2.60 2.34 -17.53
N GLY A 193 2.40 3.67 -17.46
CA GLY A 193 1.12 4.30 -17.78
C GLY A 193 0.00 3.98 -16.78
N VAL A 194 0.36 3.70 -15.54
CA VAL A 194 -0.55 3.49 -14.40
C VAL A 194 -0.45 4.66 -13.41
N GLY A 195 -1.46 4.84 -12.57
CA GLY A 195 -1.44 5.82 -11.47
C GLY A 195 -1.35 5.10 -10.12
N PRO A 196 -0.22 4.42 -9.84
CA PRO A 196 -0.16 3.49 -8.75
C PRO A 196 0.03 4.19 -7.40
N ASP A 197 -0.62 3.62 -6.37
CA ASP A 197 -0.50 4.01 -4.98
C ASP A 197 -0.35 2.71 -4.15
N GLY A 198 -1.21 2.40 -3.19
CA GLY A 198 -1.22 1.09 -2.54
C GLY A 198 -1.64 -0.03 -3.51
N ILE A 199 -0.94 -1.16 -3.48
CA ILE A 199 -1.11 -2.28 -4.41
C ILE A 199 -1.30 -3.61 -3.70
N CYS A 200 -1.93 -4.59 -4.39
CA CYS A 200 -1.92 -5.99 -3.98
C CYS A 200 -1.86 -6.93 -5.18
N MET A 201 -1.46 -8.19 -4.93
CA MET A 201 -1.26 -9.20 -5.97
C MET A 201 -2.33 -10.29 -5.92
N ASP A 202 -2.72 -10.81 -7.08
CA ASP A 202 -3.61 -11.97 -7.19
C ASP A 202 -2.87 -13.27 -7.60
N ALA A 203 -3.59 -14.41 -7.56
CA ALA A 203 -3.03 -15.73 -7.81
C ALA A 203 -2.60 -15.98 -9.26
N GLU A 204 -2.95 -15.12 -10.20
CA GLU A 204 -2.42 -15.14 -11.58
C GLU A 204 -1.21 -14.21 -11.75
N GLY A 205 -0.74 -13.57 -10.67
CA GLY A 205 0.40 -12.66 -10.66
C GLY A 205 0.07 -11.27 -11.20
N ALA A 206 -1.21 -10.92 -11.34
CA ALA A 206 -1.59 -9.58 -11.70
C ALA A 206 -1.64 -8.66 -10.46
N ILE A 207 -1.40 -7.37 -10.66
CA ILE A 207 -1.44 -6.35 -9.61
C ILE A 207 -2.72 -5.53 -9.73
N TRP A 208 -3.43 -5.39 -8.62
CA TRP A 208 -4.49 -4.40 -8.47
C TRP A 208 -3.89 -3.08 -8.02
N THR A 209 -4.22 -2.01 -8.71
CA THR A 209 -3.66 -0.65 -8.50
C THR A 209 -4.52 0.41 -9.17
N GLY A 210 -4.26 1.68 -8.90
CA GLY A 210 -4.77 2.78 -9.70
C GLY A 210 -4.29 2.68 -11.16
N VAL A 211 -5.16 2.91 -12.12
CA VAL A 211 -4.85 2.92 -13.57
C VAL A 211 -5.26 4.23 -14.21
N GLY A 212 -4.56 4.63 -15.28
CA GLY A 212 -4.66 5.96 -15.85
C GLY A 212 -3.79 6.94 -15.07
N GLN A 213 -4.20 8.19 -14.97
CA GLN A 213 -3.52 9.17 -14.12
C GLN A 213 -4.05 9.09 -12.69
N PHE A 214 -3.20 9.42 -11.72
CA PHE A 214 -3.67 9.57 -10.34
C PHE A 214 -4.87 10.55 -10.32
N GLY A 215 -6.02 10.09 -9.84
CA GLY A 215 -7.27 10.84 -9.82
C GLY A 215 -8.26 10.54 -10.95
N ASP A 216 -7.95 9.61 -11.84
CA ASP A 216 -8.94 9.09 -12.80
C ASP A 216 -10.03 8.26 -12.12
N HIS A 217 -9.93 8.06 -10.81
CA HIS A 217 -10.88 7.31 -9.99
C HIS A 217 -11.09 5.87 -10.49
N LEU A 218 -10.03 5.27 -11.01
CA LEU A 218 -10.09 3.98 -11.66
C LEU A 218 -9.09 3.01 -11.02
N VAL A 219 -9.57 1.89 -10.53
CA VAL A 219 -8.74 0.78 -10.06
C VAL A 219 -8.74 -0.31 -11.12
N GLY A 220 -7.59 -0.85 -11.45
CA GLY A 220 -7.44 -1.87 -12.46
C GLY A 220 -6.64 -3.07 -12.00
N ARG A 221 -6.96 -4.21 -12.59
CA ARG A 221 -6.18 -5.43 -12.54
C ARG A 221 -5.19 -5.41 -13.69
N VAL A 222 -3.91 -5.28 -13.39
CA VAL A 222 -2.85 -5.05 -14.38
C VAL A 222 -1.93 -6.25 -14.44
N ARG A 223 -1.65 -6.74 -15.66
CA ARG A 223 -0.66 -7.79 -15.92
C ARG A 223 0.71 -7.18 -16.14
N GLU A 224 1.78 -7.96 -15.92
CA GLU A 224 3.13 -7.56 -16.34
C GLU A 224 3.13 -7.15 -17.81
N GLY A 225 3.76 -6.01 -18.12
CA GLY A 225 3.70 -5.37 -19.43
C GLY A 225 2.59 -4.33 -19.60
N GLY A 226 1.74 -4.08 -18.57
CA GLY A 226 0.80 -2.96 -18.51
C GLY A 226 -0.60 -3.23 -19.07
N GLU A 227 -0.90 -4.47 -19.50
CA GLU A 227 -2.27 -4.80 -19.96
C GLU A 227 -3.25 -4.75 -18.79
N VAL A 228 -4.28 -3.90 -18.90
CA VAL A 228 -5.37 -3.79 -17.92
C VAL A 228 -6.46 -4.80 -18.24
N LEU A 229 -6.58 -5.82 -17.40
CA LEU A 229 -7.50 -6.95 -17.58
C LEU A 229 -8.92 -6.62 -17.10
N GLU A 230 -9.02 -5.97 -15.94
CA GLU A 230 -10.28 -5.61 -15.28
C GLU A 230 -10.23 -4.14 -14.83
N ARG A 231 -11.40 -3.55 -14.64
CA ARG A 231 -11.53 -2.17 -14.17
C ARG A 231 -12.70 -2.03 -13.20
N VAL A 232 -12.47 -1.23 -12.16
CA VAL A 232 -13.50 -0.80 -11.19
C VAL A 232 -13.52 0.73 -11.20
N GLN A 233 -14.66 1.32 -11.58
CA GLN A 233 -14.84 2.77 -11.54
C GLN A 233 -15.30 3.20 -10.16
N LEU A 234 -14.66 4.21 -9.59
CA LEU A 234 -15.01 4.85 -8.33
C LEU A 234 -15.54 6.28 -8.59
N ASP A 235 -16.04 6.92 -7.55
CA ASP A 235 -16.47 8.32 -7.56
C ASP A 235 -15.42 9.28 -6.95
N MET A 236 -14.31 8.73 -6.45
CA MET A 236 -13.18 9.47 -5.87
C MET A 236 -11.87 8.67 -6.02
N PRO A 237 -10.69 9.31 -5.86
CA PRO A 237 -9.40 8.64 -5.94
C PRO A 237 -9.27 7.49 -4.94
N CYS A 238 -8.70 6.37 -5.39
CA CYS A 238 -8.30 5.24 -4.56
C CYS A 238 -6.84 5.42 -4.15
N PHE A 239 -6.57 5.32 -2.85
CA PHE A 239 -5.22 5.38 -2.29
C PHE A 239 -4.61 3.99 -2.17
N ALA A 240 -5.37 3.01 -1.72
CA ALA A 240 -4.85 1.66 -1.56
C ALA A 240 -5.93 0.61 -1.79
N CYS A 241 -5.51 -0.58 -2.19
CA CYS A 241 -6.39 -1.73 -2.37
C CYS A 241 -5.78 -3.00 -1.79
N MET A 242 -6.66 -3.95 -1.43
CA MET A 242 -6.27 -5.24 -0.89
C MET A 242 -7.29 -6.31 -1.29
N LEU A 243 -6.81 -7.50 -1.60
CA LEU A 243 -7.65 -8.68 -1.80
C LEU A 243 -7.84 -9.42 -0.48
N GLY A 244 -9.07 -9.84 -0.19
CA GLY A 244 -9.42 -10.57 1.02
C GLY A 244 -10.81 -11.19 0.92
N GLY A 245 -11.46 -11.40 2.08
CA GLY A 245 -12.70 -12.15 2.18
C GLY A 245 -12.45 -13.64 2.36
N GLU A 246 -13.49 -14.42 2.65
CA GLU A 246 -13.42 -15.86 2.94
C GLU A 246 -12.72 -16.65 1.82
N ASP A 247 -12.98 -16.30 0.57
CA ASP A 247 -12.39 -16.95 -0.61
C ASP A 247 -11.23 -16.13 -1.25
N GLY A 248 -10.82 -15.03 -0.62
CA GLY A 248 -9.78 -14.11 -1.14
C GLY A 248 -10.20 -13.29 -2.36
N ARG A 249 -11.50 -13.29 -2.73
CA ARG A 249 -12.02 -12.68 -3.97
C ARG A 249 -12.82 -11.40 -3.75
N THR A 250 -12.64 -10.77 -2.61
CA THR A 250 -13.16 -9.42 -2.36
C THR A 250 -12.04 -8.42 -2.52
N LEU A 251 -12.18 -7.52 -3.48
CA LEU A 251 -11.29 -6.36 -3.62
C LEU A 251 -11.80 -5.25 -2.69
N PHE A 252 -11.01 -4.90 -1.70
CA PHE A 252 -11.20 -3.77 -0.82
C PHE A 252 -10.44 -2.57 -1.37
N MET A 253 -11.06 -1.38 -1.36
CA MET A 253 -10.49 -0.16 -1.90
C MET A 253 -10.71 0.99 -0.92
N LEU A 254 -9.64 1.63 -0.50
CA LEU A 254 -9.66 2.79 0.37
C LEU A 254 -9.59 4.05 -0.49
N ALA A 255 -10.61 4.90 -0.40
CA ALA A 255 -10.76 6.08 -1.24
C ALA A 255 -11.12 7.31 -0.42
N ALA A 256 -10.67 8.49 -0.84
CA ALA A 256 -10.98 9.76 -0.20
C ALA A 256 -11.08 10.89 -1.24
N ASP A 257 -11.76 11.99 -0.88
CA ASP A 257 -11.93 13.17 -1.74
C ASP A 257 -10.63 13.97 -1.86
N TRP A 258 -9.66 13.44 -2.61
CA TRP A 258 -8.44 14.15 -2.96
C TRP A 258 -8.64 14.90 -4.28
N ARG A 259 -8.36 16.20 -4.28
CA ARG A 259 -8.55 17.06 -5.45
C ARG A 259 -7.21 17.37 -6.10
N ILE A 260 -7.05 16.93 -7.32
CA ILE A 260 -5.80 17.12 -8.09
C ILE A 260 -5.53 18.62 -8.37
N SER A 261 -6.58 19.44 -8.42
CA SER A 261 -6.45 20.89 -8.59
C SER A 261 -5.84 21.60 -7.37
N ASP A 262 -5.91 20.98 -6.20
CA ASP A 262 -5.45 21.55 -4.94
C ASP A 262 -4.00 21.13 -4.66
N SER A 263 -3.25 21.94 -3.91
CA SER A 263 -1.94 21.51 -3.44
C SER A 263 -2.06 20.32 -2.47
N PRO A 264 -1.01 19.48 -2.30
CA PRO A 264 -1.02 18.44 -1.27
C PRO A 264 -1.34 18.97 0.12
N ALA A 265 -0.78 20.14 0.49
CA ALA A 265 -1.04 20.79 1.79
C ALA A 265 -2.52 21.18 1.97
N ASP A 266 -3.16 21.74 0.93
CA ASP A 266 -4.58 22.10 0.96
C ASP A 266 -5.48 20.86 1.06
N ASN A 267 -5.16 19.78 0.33
CA ASN A 267 -5.86 18.52 0.44
C ASN A 267 -5.75 17.94 1.85
N ILE A 268 -4.56 17.89 2.42
CA ILE A 268 -4.31 17.40 3.78
C ILE A 268 -5.12 18.25 4.80
N ALA A 269 -5.02 19.56 4.72
CA ALA A 269 -5.75 20.46 5.61
C ALA A 269 -7.28 20.27 5.53
N ARG A 270 -7.81 20.09 4.31
CA ARG A 270 -9.23 19.86 4.08
C ARG A 270 -9.70 18.50 4.60
N LEU A 271 -8.94 17.43 4.35
CA LEU A 271 -9.31 16.08 4.76
C LEU A 271 -9.18 15.90 6.28
N THR A 272 -8.17 16.50 6.91
CA THR A 272 -7.97 16.40 8.37
C THR A 272 -8.80 17.38 9.18
N GLY A 273 -9.12 18.55 8.63
CA GLY A 273 -9.88 19.61 9.30
C GLY A 273 -11.36 19.72 8.90
N GLY A 274 -11.80 18.95 7.89
CA GLY A 274 -13.15 19.00 7.33
C GLY A 274 -14.00 17.76 7.60
N PRO A 275 -15.09 17.59 6.82
CA PRO A 275 -15.88 16.35 6.87
C PRO A 275 -15.04 15.13 6.48
N ARG A 276 -15.21 14.05 7.21
CA ARG A 276 -14.55 12.76 6.91
C ARG A 276 -15.18 12.13 5.67
N THR A 277 -14.55 12.28 4.52
CA THR A 277 -15.05 11.83 3.21
C THR A 277 -14.53 10.46 2.82
N GLY A 278 -13.50 9.97 3.52
CA GLY A 278 -12.88 8.68 3.24
C GLY A 278 -13.85 7.52 3.40
N ARG A 279 -13.68 6.52 2.53
CA ARG A 279 -14.54 5.34 2.44
C ARG A 279 -13.71 4.09 2.21
N LEU A 280 -14.21 2.99 2.74
CA LEU A 280 -13.83 1.64 2.35
C LEU A 280 -14.93 1.12 1.39
N LEU A 281 -14.52 0.74 0.20
CA LEU A 281 -15.39 0.20 -0.84
C LEU A 281 -15.00 -1.24 -1.12
N THR A 282 -15.93 -2.04 -1.62
CA THR A 282 -15.70 -3.43 -2.04
C THR A 282 -16.21 -3.70 -3.44
N ALA A 283 -15.53 -4.59 -4.15
CA ALA A 283 -15.97 -5.17 -5.42
C ALA A 283 -15.56 -6.64 -5.50
N PRO A 284 -16.25 -7.48 -6.28
CA PRO A 284 -15.79 -8.85 -6.51
C PRO A 284 -14.52 -8.84 -7.36
N ALA A 285 -13.59 -9.76 -7.07
CA ALA A 285 -12.40 -10.01 -7.86
C ALA A 285 -12.49 -11.38 -8.54
N PRO A 286 -12.04 -11.52 -9.81
CA PRO A 286 -12.11 -12.79 -10.54
C PRO A 286 -11.12 -13.83 -10.01
N VAL A 287 -10.04 -13.38 -9.36
CA VAL A 287 -8.92 -14.19 -8.89
C VAL A 287 -8.63 -13.84 -7.44
N PRO A 288 -8.35 -14.84 -6.57
CA PRO A 288 -8.06 -14.57 -5.16
C PRO A 288 -6.70 -13.90 -4.98
N GLY A 289 -6.55 -13.19 -3.86
CA GLY A 289 -5.29 -12.60 -3.45
C GLY A 289 -4.25 -13.65 -3.07
N VAL A 290 -2.98 -13.29 -3.28
CA VAL A 290 -1.79 -14.08 -2.88
C VAL A 290 -0.59 -13.17 -2.65
N GLY A 291 0.48 -13.75 -2.12
CA GLY A 291 1.73 -13.01 -1.90
C GLY A 291 1.74 -12.30 -0.55
N TRP A 292 2.54 -11.26 -0.52
CA TRP A 292 2.77 -10.41 0.65
C TRP A 292 2.64 -8.94 0.22
N PRO A 293 1.91 -8.09 0.82
CA PRO A 293 1.06 -8.31 2.00
C PRO A 293 -0.09 -9.22 1.78
#